data_0175a5f2bf1c22abaa204425f8190c7c
#
_entry.id   0175a5f2bf1c22abaa204425f8190c7c
#
_cell.length_a   1.000
_cell.length_b   1.000
_cell.length_c   1.000
_cell.angle_alpha   90.00
_cell.angle_beta   90.00
_cell.angle_gamma   90.00
#
_symmetry.space_group_name_H-M   'P 1'
#
loop_
_entity.id
_entity.type
_entity.pdbx_description
1 polymer ?
#
loop_
_entity_poly.entity_id
_entity_poly.type
_entity_poly.pdbx_seq_one_letter_code
_entity_poly.pdbx_strand_id
1 'polypeptide(L)'
;VLRFLREEYVIRRGLLVRIMPPPSKGNVDMFCNTLQHAGFKKTDTMASERYFVNLSSPIEDLRKNLKGRWRNHLNRADKHNLECQWLEGEEAVDKFMSLYGNMINRKSFVDTSAIAEFPLFYRNLEPALRPQILICFSQNTPIAGAVISVMGDTAQYLFGATNTKGLE
;
A
#
# COMPACT_ATOMS: atom_id res chain seq x y z
N VAL A 1 20.13 -4.07 -9.49
CA VAL A 1 18.75 -4.49 -9.27
C VAL A 1 18.02 -4.70 -10.60
N LEU A 2 17.86 -3.70 -11.49
CA LEU A 2 17.07 -3.82 -12.73
C LEU A 2 17.55 -4.94 -13.66
N ARG A 3 18.87 -5.06 -13.89
CA ARG A 3 19.44 -6.15 -14.68
C ARG A 3 19.17 -7.51 -14.07
N PHE A 4 19.25 -7.63 -12.75
CA PHE A 4 18.93 -8.86 -12.02
C PHE A 4 17.45 -9.23 -12.19
N LEU A 5 16.54 -8.29 -12.04
CA LEU A 5 15.11 -8.52 -12.26
C LEU A 5 14.83 -9.03 -13.68
N ARG A 6 15.46 -8.41 -14.68
CA ARG A 6 15.33 -8.86 -16.06
C ARG A 6 15.89 -10.28 -16.27
N GLU A 7 17.09 -10.54 -15.77
CA GLU A 7 17.74 -11.84 -15.92
C GLU A 7 16.94 -12.96 -15.25
N GLU A 8 16.57 -12.77 -14.00
CA GLU A 8 15.88 -13.80 -13.21
C GLU A 8 14.45 -14.05 -13.69
N TYR A 9 13.68 -12.99 -13.90
CA TYR A 9 12.26 -13.16 -14.18
C TYR A 9 11.93 -13.25 -15.66
N VAL A 10 12.59 -12.45 -16.52
CA VAL A 10 12.31 -12.45 -17.95
C VAL A 10 13.08 -13.56 -18.66
N ILE A 11 14.41 -13.61 -18.47
CA ILE A 11 15.27 -14.56 -19.23
C ILE A 11 15.13 -15.97 -18.68
N ARG A 12 15.31 -16.17 -17.36
CA ARG A 12 15.32 -17.52 -16.78
C ARG A 12 13.95 -18.12 -16.60
N ARG A 13 12.93 -17.30 -16.26
CA ARG A 13 11.56 -17.78 -15.99
C ARG A 13 10.57 -17.51 -17.10
N GLY A 14 10.93 -16.78 -18.14
CA GLY A 14 10.03 -16.46 -19.27
C GLY A 14 8.83 -15.59 -18.89
N LEU A 15 8.95 -14.80 -17.80
CA LEU A 15 7.87 -13.97 -17.28
C LEU A 15 7.92 -12.56 -17.88
N LEU A 16 6.78 -11.89 -17.92
CA LEU A 16 6.70 -10.46 -18.23
C LEU A 16 6.91 -9.64 -16.95
N VAL A 17 7.94 -8.79 -16.95
CA VAL A 17 8.18 -7.84 -15.88
C VAL A 17 7.78 -6.45 -16.33
N ARG A 18 6.82 -5.83 -15.65
CA ARG A 18 6.39 -4.45 -15.88
C ARG A 18 6.84 -3.59 -14.70
N ILE A 19 7.56 -2.53 -15.00
CA ILE A 19 8.02 -1.55 -14.01
C ILE A 19 7.29 -0.24 -14.29
N MET A 20 6.58 0.26 -13.28
CA MET A 20 5.98 1.58 -13.30
C MET A 20 6.78 2.48 -12.35
N PRO A 21 7.57 3.41 -12.90
CA PRO A 21 8.33 4.33 -12.06
C PRO A 21 7.40 5.18 -11.21
N PRO A 22 7.78 5.51 -9.96
CA PRO A 22 7.07 6.53 -9.22
C PRO A 22 7.14 7.84 -10.00
N PRO A 23 6.09 8.64 -10.05
CA PRO A 23 6.17 9.96 -10.62
C PRO A 23 7.08 10.81 -9.73
N SER A 24 8.30 11.05 -10.18
CA SER A 24 9.22 11.97 -9.52
C SER A 24 9.16 13.31 -10.25
N LYS A 25 8.98 14.39 -9.51
CA LYS A 25 9.16 15.73 -10.05
C LYS A 25 10.62 15.85 -10.48
N GLY A 26 10.88 15.82 -11.79
CA GLY A 26 12.15 16.21 -12.36
C GLY A 26 13.08 15.13 -12.91
N ASN A 27 12.86 13.82 -12.69
CA ASN A 27 13.82 12.79 -13.11
C ASN A 27 13.22 11.65 -13.96
N VAL A 28 12.10 11.89 -14.62
CA VAL A 28 11.44 10.85 -15.45
C VAL A 28 12.37 10.36 -16.56
N ASP A 29 13.07 11.29 -17.22
CA ASP A 29 13.96 10.94 -18.33
C ASP A 29 15.17 10.13 -17.86
N MET A 30 15.77 10.48 -16.73
CA MET A 30 16.87 9.72 -16.14
C MET A 30 16.42 8.29 -15.78
N PHE A 31 15.22 8.15 -15.21
CA PHE A 31 14.67 6.85 -14.87
C PHE A 31 14.35 6.02 -16.11
N CYS A 32 13.72 6.62 -17.13
CA CYS A 32 13.45 5.95 -18.41
C CYS A 32 14.75 5.49 -19.09
N ASN A 33 15.76 6.35 -19.12
CA ASN A 33 17.08 6.01 -19.67
C ASN A 33 17.73 4.84 -18.89
N THR A 34 17.65 4.84 -17.56
CA THR A 34 18.16 3.76 -16.71
C THR A 34 17.46 2.44 -17.01
N LEU A 35 16.15 2.44 -17.17
CA LEU A 35 15.38 1.26 -17.56
C LEU A 35 15.75 0.76 -18.95
N GLN A 36 15.89 1.65 -19.92
CA GLN A 36 16.31 1.30 -21.28
C GLN A 36 17.70 0.67 -21.31
N HIS A 37 18.67 1.25 -20.57
CA HIS A 37 20.01 0.66 -20.44
C HIS A 37 20.00 -0.71 -19.72
N ALA A 38 19.01 -0.99 -18.90
CA ALA A 38 18.79 -2.29 -18.29
C ALA A 38 18.02 -3.28 -19.20
N GLY A 39 17.69 -2.87 -20.44
CA GLY A 39 17.03 -3.70 -21.43
C GLY A 39 15.49 -3.76 -21.35
N PHE A 40 14.87 -2.82 -20.62
CA PHE A 40 13.42 -2.65 -20.63
C PHE A 40 12.98 -1.75 -21.79
N LYS A 41 11.80 -2.01 -22.32
CA LYS A 41 11.20 -1.21 -23.37
C LYS A 41 10.06 -0.37 -22.81
N LYS A 42 9.99 0.90 -23.19
CA LYS A 42 8.83 1.74 -22.89
C LYS A 42 7.62 1.25 -23.68
N THR A 43 6.47 1.17 -23.03
CA THR A 43 5.18 0.86 -23.67
C THR A 43 4.26 2.07 -23.55
N ASP A 44 3.31 2.17 -24.49
CA ASP A 44 2.28 3.23 -24.48
C ASP A 44 1.08 2.89 -23.58
N THR A 45 1.21 1.87 -22.73
CA THR A 45 0.17 1.51 -21.78
C THR A 45 0.01 2.64 -20.76
N MET A 46 -1.20 3.16 -20.65
CA MET A 46 -1.51 4.15 -19.62
C MET A 46 -1.16 3.60 -18.23
N ALA A 47 -0.34 4.36 -17.51
CA ALA A 47 -0.11 4.09 -16.09
C ALA A 47 -1.40 4.40 -15.31
N SER A 48 -1.71 3.59 -14.31
CA SER A 48 -2.78 3.94 -13.39
C SER A 48 -2.46 5.26 -12.68
N GLU A 49 -3.47 6.10 -12.50
CA GLU A 49 -3.32 7.35 -11.76
C GLU A 49 -2.86 7.06 -10.32
N ARG A 50 -1.91 7.85 -9.86
CA ARG A 50 -1.44 7.82 -8.47
C ARG A 50 -1.69 9.17 -7.83
N TYR A 51 -2.14 9.15 -6.60
CA TYR A 51 -2.37 10.35 -5.82
C TYR A 51 -1.22 10.54 -4.84
N PHE A 52 -0.68 11.75 -4.82
CA PHE A 52 0.36 12.16 -3.86
C PHE A 52 -0.22 13.16 -2.89
N VAL A 53 0.10 12.94 -1.63
CA VAL A 53 -0.20 13.88 -0.55
C VAL A 53 1.12 14.39 0.00
N ASN A 54 1.31 15.69 -0.01
CA ASN A 54 2.47 16.29 0.64
C ASN A 54 2.22 16.32 2.16
N LEU A 55 2.96 15.52 2.91
CA LEU A 55 2.83 15.38 4.35
C LEU A 55 3.61 16.43 5.15
N SER A 56 4.30 17.38 4.49
CA SER A 56 5.02 18.46 5.17
C SER A 56 4.10 19.54 5.73
N SER A 57 2.82 19.54 5.33
CA SER A 57 1.82 20.49 5.84
C SER A 57 1.31 20.06 7.22
N PRO A 58 0.90 21.01 8.09
CA PRO A 58 0.24 20.67 9.34
C PRO A 58 -0.98 19.78 9.16
N ILE A 59 -1.26 18.91 10.13
CA ILE A 59 -2.34 17.92 10.03
C ILE A 59 -3.71 18.57 9.82
N GLU A 60 -3.94 19.72 10.40
CA GLU A 60 -5.18 20.50 10.24
C GLU A 60 -5.39 20.94 8.79
N ASP A 61 -4.32 21.33 8.10
CA ASP A 61 -4.39 21.72 6.70
C ASP A 61 -4.57 20.51 5.79
N LEU A 62 -3.92 19.39 6.12
CA LEU A 62 -4.17 18.12 5.43
C LEU A 62 -5.65 17.71 5.55
N ARG A 63 -6.24 17.82 6.76
CA ARG A 63 -7.66 17.55 6.99
C ARG A 63 -8.58 18.49 6.21
N LYS A 64 -8.29 19.79 6.18
CA LYS A 64 -9.08 20.77 5.40
C LYS A 64 -9.04 20.49 3.91
N ASN A 65 -7.91 20.01 3.39
CA ASN A 65 -7.71 19.71 1.98
C ASN A 65 -8.33 18.38 1.54
N LEU A 66 -8.80 17.53 2.47
CA LEU A 66 -9.56 16.34 2.11
C LEU A 66 -10.83 16.71 1.36
N LYS A 67 -11.16 15.94 0.32
CA LYS A 67 -12.49 16.03 -0.32
C LYS A 67 -13.58 15.88 0.76
N GLY A 68 -14.65 16.67 0.65
CA GLY A 68 -15.70 16.76 1.67
C GLY A 68 -16.20 15.42 2.18
N ARG A 69 -16.41 14.44 1.28
CA ARG A 69 -16.83 13.09 1.65
C ARG A 69 -15.81 12.41 2.61
N TRP A 70 -14.53 12.45 2.29
CA TRP A 70 -13.47 11.84 3.11
C TRP A 70 -13.33 12.54 4.47
N ARG A 71 -13.41 13.86 4.48
CA ARG A 71 -13.39 14.64 5.72
C ARG A 71 -14.57 14.30 6.62
N ASN A 72 -15.76 14.11 6.05
CA ASN A 72 -16.94 13.72 6.82
C ASN A 72 -16.80 12.31 7.41
N HIS A 73 -16.25 11.35 6.65
CA HIS A 73 -15.95 10.01 7.17
C HIS A 73 -14.94 10.05 8.31
N LEU A 74 -13.87 10.83 8.17
CA LEU A 74 -12.87 10.99 9.21
C LEU A 74 -13.46 11.61 10.49
N ASN A 75 -14.25 12.71 10.35
CA ASN A 75 -14.91 13.36 11.47
C ASN A 75 -15.93 12.44 12.16
N ARG A 76 -16.53 11.52 11.41
CA ARG A 76 -17.43 10.52 11.98
C ARG A 76 -16.63 9.46 12.75
N ALA A 77 -15.55 8.94 12.18
CA ALA A 77 -14.68 7.97 12.84
C ALA A 77 -14.12 8.51 14.17
N ASP A 78 -13.73 9.80 14.22
CA ASP A 78 -13.25 10.46 15.45
C ASP A 78 -14.27 10.41 16.61
N LYS A 79 -15.58 10.30 16.32
CA LYS A 79 -16.63 10.24 17.34
C LYS A 79 -16.81 8.85 17.95
N HIS A 80 -16.23 7.82 17.36
CA HIS A 80 -16.43 6.42 17.76
C HIS A 80 -15.39 5.90 18.77
N ASN A 81 -14.53 6.77 19.32
CA ASN A 81 -13.47 6.39 20.27
C ASN A 81 -12.67 5.17 19.80
N LEU A 82 -12.26 5.19 18.53
CA LEU A 82 -11.47 4.12 17.95
C LEU A 82 -10.05 4.17 18.47
N GLU A 83 -9.52 3.04 18.84
CA GLU A 83 -8.12 2.87 19.22
C GLU A 83 -7.33 2.35 18.01
N CYS A 84 -6.44 3.18 17.44
CA CYS A 84 -5.61 2.80 16.32
C CYS A 84 -4.17 2.61 16.79
N GLN A 85 -3.61 1.42 16.51
CA GLN A 85 -2.28 1.01 16.95
C GLN A 85 -1.43 0.58 15.76
N TRP A 86 -0.17 1.00 15.77
CA TRP A 86 0.87 0.41 14.92
C TRP A 86 1.31 -0.91 15.54
N LEU A 87 1.18 -1.97 14.80
CA LEU A 87 1.54 -3.32 15.24
C LEU A 87 2.65 -3.88 14.35
N GLU A 88 3.44 -4.77 14.93
CA GLU A 88 4.56 -5.43 14.27
C GLU A 88 4.49 -6.95 14.49
N GLY A 89 5.26 -7.67 13.67
CA GLY A 89 5.39 -9.12 13.78
C GLY A 89 4.26 -9.90 13.11
N GLU A 90 4.32 -11.21 13.26
CA GLU A 90 3.41 -12.15 12.59
C GLU A 90 1.97 -11.98 13.06
N GLU A 91 1.77 -11.71 14.33
CA GLU A 91 0.44 -11.48 14.89
C GLU A 91 -0.27 -10.27 14.25
N ALA A 92 0.49 -9.21 13.93
CA ALA A 92 -0.05 -8.05 13.21
C ALA A 92 -0.45 -8.42 11.78
N VAL A 93 0.37 -9.22 11.10
CA VAL A 93 0.06 -9.75 9.77
C VAL A 93 -1.22 -10.59 9.81
N ASP A 94 -1.34 -11.51 10.76
CA ASP A 94 -2.51 -12.40 10.88
C ASP A 94 -3.79 -11.61 11.16
N LYS A 95 -3.74 -10.60 12.04
CA LYS A 95 -4.88 -9.69 12.30
C LYS A 95 -5.31 -8.96 11.02
N PHE A 96 -4.34 -8.42 10.27
CA PHE A 96 -4.62 -7.73 9.02
C PHE A 96 -5.20 -8.67 7.97
N MET A 97 -4.62 -9.86 7.80
CA MET A 97 -5.10 -10.86 6.83
C MET A 97 -6.52 -11.34 7.16
N SER A 98 -6.86 -11.48 8.44
CA SER A 98 -8.22 -11.80 8.88
C SER A 98 -9.21 -10.69 8.50
N LEU A 99 -8.87 -9.41 8.73
CA LEU A 99 -9.69 -8.27 8.30
C LEU A 99 -9.86 -8.24 6.78
N TYR A 100 -8.78 -8.50 6.05
CA TYR A 100 -8.80 -8.51 4.60
C TYR A 100 -9.68 -9.63 4.03
N GLY A 101 -9.57 -10.83 4.57
CA GLY A 101 -10.43 -11.97 4.22
C GLY A 101 -11.92 -11.66 4.47
N ASN A 102 -12.25 -11.08 5.60
CA ASN A 102 -13.62 -10.65 5.91
C ASN A 102 -14.13 -9.61 4.90
N MET A 103 -13.29 -8.68 4.48
CA MET A 103 -13.63 -7.70 3.45
C MET A 103 -13.90 -8.33 2.09
N ILE A 104 -13.03 -9.25 1.64
CA ILE A 104 -13.19 -9.96 0.36
C ILE A 104 -14.49 -10.77 0.36
N ASN A 105 -14.75 -11.53 1.40
CA ASN A 105 -15.97 -12.34 1.52
C ASN A 105 -17.23 -11.46 1.45
N ARG A 106 -17.22 -10.31 2.11
CA ARG A 106 -18.34 -9.36 2.10
C ARG A 106 -18.55 -8.68 0.75
N LYS A 107 -17.46 -8.29 0.07
CA LYS A 107 -17.54 -7.54 -1.19
C LYS A 107 -17.68 -8.43 -2.42
N SER A 108 -17.38 -9.73 -2.30
CA SER A 108 -17.50 -10.74 -3.37
C SER A 108 -16.81 -10.34 -4.68
N PHE A 109 -15.64 -9.70 -4.61
CA PHE A 109 -14.87 -9.36 -5.80
C PHE A 109 -13.66 -10.27 -5.96
N VAL A 110 -13.22 -10.43 -7.21
CA VAL A 110 -11.97 -11.13 -7.50
C VAL A 110 -10.81 -10.24 -7.15
N ASP A 111 -10.02 -10.66 -6.17
CA ASP A 111 -8.81 -9.95 -5.79
C ASP A 111 -7.67 -10.29 -6.77
N THR A 112 -7.16 -9.26 -7.44
CA THR A 112 -6.00 -9.35 -8.34
C THR A 112 -4.74 -8.77 -7.71
N SER A 113 -4.80 -8.37 -6.44
CA SER A 113 -3.62 -7.89 -5.71
C SER A 113 -2.75 -9.07 -5.25
N ALA A 114 -1.51 -8.80 -4.90
CA ALA A 114 -0.59 -9.80 -4.36
C ALA A 114 -0.75 -9.99 -2.84
N ILE A 115 -1.95 -9.81 -2.29
CA ILE A 115 -2.18 -9.87 -0.85
C ILE A 115 -1.90 -11.26 -0.26
N ALA A 116 -2.16 -12.32 -1.03
CA ALA A 116 -1.88 -13.69 -0.59
C ALA A 116 -0.38 -13.92 -0.29
N GLU A 117 0.49 -13.18 -0.99
CA GLU A 117 1.94 -13.25 -0.81
C GLU A 117 2.44 -12.33 0.32
N PHE A 118 1.58 -11.48 0.87
CA PHE A 118 1.99 -10.49 1.88
C PHE A 118 2.62 -11.11 3.13
N PRO A 119 2.11 -12.20 3.72
CA PRO A 119 2.75 -12.83 4.88
C PRO A 119 4.16 -13.34 4.56
N LEU A 120 4.35 -13.96 3.39
CA LEU A 120 5.64 -14.44 2.94
C LEU A 120 6.61 -13.28 2.67
N PHE A 121 6.13 -12.24 1.99
CA PHE A 121 6.88 -11.02 1.72
C PHE A 121 7.33 -10.35 3.02
N TYR A 122 6.41 -10.14 3.98
CA TYR A 122 6.71 -9.52 5.26
C TYR A 122 7.80 -10.29 6.03
N ARG A 123 7.71 -11.61 6.05
CA ARG A 123 8.61 -12.51 6.77
C ARG A 123 10.03 -12.49 6.21
N ASN A 124 10.15 -12.38 4.87
CA ASN A 124 11.45 -12.42 4.18
C ASN A 124 12.15 -11.06 4.06
N LEU A 125 11.49 -9.97 4.42
CA LEU A 125 12.11 -8.65 4.44
C LEU A 125 12.94 -8.43 5.71
N GLU A 126 14.06 -7.75 5.54
CA GLU A 126 14.80 -7.17 6.66
C GLU A 126 13.87 -6.31 7.52
N PRO A 127 13.98 -6.36 8.86
CA PRO A 127 13.07 -5.63 9.74
C PRO A 127 12.88 -4.15 9.38
N ALA A 128 13.96 -3.46 9.02
CA ALA A 128 13.93 -2.05 8.63
C ALA A 128 13.16 -1.77 7.32
N LEU A 129 12.90 -2.79 6.51
CA LEU A 129 12.19 -2.67 5.23
C LEU A 129 10.76 -3.23 5.29
N ARG A 130 10.36 -3.77 6.44
CA ARG A 130 9.01 -4.31 6.61
C ARG A 130 7.97 -3.21 6.56
N PRO A 131 6.86 -3.43 5.84
CA PRO A 131 5.72 -2.52 5.88
C PRO A 131 5.18 -2.38 7.30
N GLN A 132 4.76 -1.20 7.65
CA GLN A 132 4.08 -0.90 8.90
C GLN A 132 2.61 -1.31 8.81
N ILE A 133 2.06 -1.86 9.87
CA ILE A 133 0.68 -2.33 9.94
C ILE A 133 -0.08 -1.52 10.99
N LEU A 134 -1.05 -0.74 10.54
CA LEU A 134 -1.97 -0.01 11.41
C LEU A 134 -3.25 -0.82 11.55
N ILE A 135 -3.67 -1.09 12.79
CA ILE A 135 -4.96 -1.71 13.08
C ILE A 135 -5.78 -0.78 13.98
N CYS A 136 -7.01 -0.52 13.60
CA CYS A 136 -7.97 0.21 14.40
C CYS A 136 -8.95 -0.76 15.06
N PHE A 137 -9.15 -0.55 16.36
CA PHE A 137 -9.99 -1.37 17.22
C PHE A 137 -11.22 -0.59 17.68
N SER A 138 -12.33 -1.29 17.82
CA SER A 138 -13.51 -0.85 18.57
C SER A 138 -13.81 -1.90 19.63
N GLN A 139 -13.79 -1.49 20.91
CA GLN A 139 -14.01 -2.41 22.05
C GLN A 139 -13.11 -3.66 21.96
N ASN A 140 -11.81 -3.46 21.78
CA ASN A 140 -10.79 -4.52 21.60
C ASN A 140 -10.95 -5.43 20.39
N THR A 141 -11.92 -5.15 19.50
CA THR A 141 -12.14 -5.92 18.28
C THR A 141 -11.51 -5.20 17.09
N PRO A 142 -10.63 -5.83 16.30
CA PRO A 142 -10.10 -5.22 15.08
C PRO A 142 -11.23 -4.97 14.08
N ILE A 143 -11.36 -3.73 13.59
CA ILE A 143 -12.44 -3.33 12.68
C ILE A 143 -11.91 -2.80 11.34
N ALA A 144 -10.74 -2.24 11.33
CA ALA A 144 -10.09 -1.71 10.13
C ALA A 144 -8.57 -1.86 10.23
N GLY A 145 -7.90 -1.86 9.09
CA GLY A 145 -6.45 -1.90 9.04
C GLY A 145 -5.88 -1.36 7.75
N ALA A 146 -4.63 -0.94 7.80
CA ALA A 146 -3.86 -0.49 6.66
C ALA A 146 -2.43 -1.02 6.71
N VAL A 147 -1.86 -1.31 5.55
CA VAL A 147 -0.45 -1.68 5.38
C VAL A 147 0.23 -0.58 4.59
N ILE A 148 1.30 -0.03 5.14
CA ILE A 148 2.02 1.12 4.61
C ILE A 148 3.50 0.76 4.50
N SER A 149 4.06 0.88 3.30
CA SER A 149 5.50 0.79 3.08
C SER A 149 6.13 2.16 3.18
N VAL A 150 7.24 2.27 3.90
CA VAL A 150 8.01 3.50 4.02
C VAL A 150 9.39 3.28 3.43
N MET A 151 9.76 4.07 2.43
CA MET A 151 11.07 4.00 1.77
C MET A 151 11.60 5.42 1.56
N GLY A 152 12.69 5.75 2.25
CA GLY A 152 13.26 7.09 2.23
C GLY A 152 12.26 8.12 2.80
N ASP A 153 11.92 9.11 2.01
CA ASP A 153 10.99 10.20 2.34
C ASP A 153 9.54 9.94 1.90
N THR A 154 9.27 8.75 1.41
CA THR A 154 7.98 8.42 0.81
C THR A 154 7.30 7.27 1.52
N ALA A 155 6.04 7.46 1.90
CA ALA A 155 5.16 6.42 2.40
C ALA A 155 4.15 6.01 1.31
N GLN A 156 3.98 4.72 1.10
CA GLN A 156 3.04 4.17 0.13
C GLN A 156 2.00 3.30 0.83
N TYR A 157 0.73 3.64 0.65
CA TYR A 157 -0.38 2.79 1.03
C TYR A 157 -0.42 1.56 0.10
N LEU A 158 -0.26 0.37 0.67
CA LEU A 158 -0.25 -0.88 -0.07
C LEU A 158 -1.62 -1.55 -0.05
N PHE A 159 -2.14 -1.80 1.14
CA PHE A 159 -3.39 -2.51 1.36
C PHE A 159 -4.22 -1.85 2.46
N GLY A 160 -5.54 -2.01 2.36
CA GLY A 160 -6.44 -1.62 3.41
C GLY A 160 -7.65 -2.52 3.47
N ALA A 161 -8.14 -2.73 4.67
CA ALA A 161 -9.29 -3.59 4.92
C ALA A 161 -10.21 -3.01 6.00
N THR A 162 -11.49 -3.33 5.89
CA THR A 162 -12.49 -3.06 6.92
C THR A 162 -13.46 -4.24 7.00
N ASN A 163 -13.83 -4.64 8.20
CA ASN A 163 -14.95 -5.56 8.38
C ASN A 163 -16.30 -4.82 8.36
N THR A 164 -17.40 -5.51 8.59
CA THR A 164 -18.75 -4.92 8.58
C THR A 164 -18.90 -3.84 9.66
N LYS A 165 -18.40 -4.09 10.87
CA LYS A 165 -18.45 -3.14 11.99
C LYS A 165 -17.66 -1.86 11.72
N GLY A 166 -16.57 -1.94 10.95
CA GLY A 166 -15.76 -0.78 10.56
C GLY A 166 -16.38 0.11 9.47
N LEU A 167 -17.59 -0.22 8.99
CA LEU A 167 -18.37 0.59 8.04
C LEU A 167 -19.47 1.41 8.70
N GLU A 168 -19.83 1.10 9.93
CA GLU A 168 -20.83 1.81 10.74
C GLU A 168 -20.29 3.11 11.33
#